data_99daae42de3311c3e06f0e43b4215102
#
_entry.id   99daae42de3311c3e06f0e43b4215102
#
_cell.length_a   1.000
_cell.length_b   1.000
_cell.length_c   1.000
_cell.angle_alpha   90.00
_cell.angle_beta   90.00
_cell.angle_gamma   90.00
#
_symmetry.space_group_name_H-M   'P 1'
#
loop_
_entity.id
_entity.type
_entity.pdbx_description
1 polymer ?
#
loop_
_entity_poly.entity_id
_entity_poly.type
_entity_poly.pdbx_seq_one_letter_code
_entity_poly.pdbx_strand_id
1 'polypeptide(L)'
;MAAAAAGFMGLSIMYAPGISYAAEVWEMEDGAYRMADGTAITGAIARGIDVSHWQQTIDWDQVAADDVSFVMLGTRYQGKEDPRFDYNATEAHKRGIKLGAYIYSYATSVEEAEAEADFILDLVKDYPISFPIAFDAEDAGTLGTLSPSQVSDVINAFCKKIEDAGYHPMVYSNEYWMNNKIDQSKLDYDVWIARYNVMHTYRDPAMWQATSTGSVNGISGNVDIDFLYKDFSQVIPADTWRTIGEKTYYYKDYTMQKSTWIDDGDGWYYMDSEGSPSKGWLAISGEDYYLDDETGKMVTGWKELNGDHYYFKDSGAMATGWRDIDGAWYYMDDEGKRQTGWQEIGGEDYYLEHDGKMVTGWELLDGDYYYFDPSGVMAAGWQKISDVWYYLGSDGKMDTGWQEIEGERYYLEGSGAMVTGWQTIDGNRYFFNLSGEMKTGWQNIDGAWYYMNQNGHMQTGWEEIGGTWYYMDENGRMQTGWQEIGGVWYYLDGSGAMATGWQEIGGALYYLDESGAMAADRELEYNGERYYAGANGACTKVMEEGQEGQQGMEGQGQESLEAADNTGTVPPAAQTGEQDPSQSGQAAGPGAGL
;
A
#
# COMPACT_ATOMS: atom_id res chain seq x y z
N MET A 1 -47.25 -29.78 -8.39
CA MET A 1 -48.61 -29.99 -8.89
C MET A 1 -48.91 -28.97 -9.97
N ALA A 2 -49.48 -29.43 -11.07
CA ALA A 2 -49.93 -28.79 -12.30
C ALA A 2 -48.89 -28.74 -13.43
N ALA A 3 -48.90 -29.79 -14.23
CA ALA A 3 -48.42 -29.86 -15.61
C ALA A 3 -49.37 -29.09 -16.52
N ALA A 4 -48.82 -28.26 -17.40
CA ALA A 4 -49.57 -27.70 -18.52
C ALA A 4 -48.96 -28.26 -19.81
N ALA A 5 -49.71 -29.13 -20.47
CA ALA A 5 -49.46 -29.63 -21.81
C ALA A 5 -49.79 -28.51 -22.82
N ALA A 6 -48.81 -28.12 -23.65
CA ALA A 6 -49.05 -27.29 -24.82
C ALA A 6 -49.19 -28.22 -26.04
N GLY A 7 -50.36 -28.18 -26.62
CA GLY A 7 -50.71 -28.98 -27.80
C GLY A 7 -50.08 -28.36 -29.06
N PHE A 8 -49.51 -29.24 -29.86
CA PHE A 8 -49.14 -28.96 -31.25
C PHE A 8 -50.40 -28.80 -32.11
N MET A 9 -50.64 -27.59 -32.62
CA MET A 9 -51.56 -27.39 -33.75
C MET A 9 -50.77 -27.55 -35.05
N GLY A 10 -50.98 -28.63 -35.72
CA GLY A 10 -50.51 -28.85 -37.07
C GLY A 10 -51.16 -27.87 -38.03
N LEU A 11 -50.38 -27.00 -38.66
CA LEU A 11 -50.82 -26.20 -39.81
C LEU A 11 -50.61 -27.05 -41.07
N SER A 12 -51.68 -27.57 -41.61
CA SER A 12 -51.69 -28.19 -42.96
C SER A 12 -51.56 -27.08 -43.99
N ILE A 13 -50.38 -26.93 -44.58
CA ILE A 13 -50.15 -26.08 -45.76
C ILE A 13 -50.57 -26.90 -46.99
N MET A 14 -51.65 -26.47 -47.69
CA MET A 14 -51.99 -27.00 -48.99
C MET A 14 -50.96 -26.54 -50.04
N TYR A 15 -50.25 -27.48 -50.59
CA TYR A 15 -49.38 -27.27 -51.76
C TYR A 15 -50.21 -27.08 -53.02
N ALA A 16 -49.97 -25.95 -53.74
CA ALA A 16 -50.39 -25.79 -55.12
C ALA A 16 -49.50 -26.64 -56.04
N PRO A 17 -50.04 -27.34 -57.05
CA PRO A 17 -49.21 -28.15 -57.92
C PRO A 17 -48.59 -27.30 -59.02
N GLY A 18 -47.26 -27.29 -59.08
CA GLY A 18 -46.55 -26.81 -60.25
C GLY A 18 -45.33 -25.95 -59.93
N ILE A 19 -44.25 -26.60 -59.64
CA ILE A 19 -42.89 -26.47 -60.16
C ILE A 19 -42.07 -27.49 -59.34
N SER A 20 -41.72 -28.59 -59.95
CA SER A 20 -40.76 -29.55 -59.37
C SER A 20 -39.36 -28.91 -59.49
N TYR A 21 -38.96 -28.20 -58.50
CA TYR A 21 -37.52 -28.13 -58.22
C TYR A 21 -37.18 -29.50 -57.60
N ALA A 22 -36.29 -30.22 -58.25
CA ALA A 22 -35.64 -31.36 -57.61
C ALA A 22 -35.01 -30.81 -56.32
N ALA A 23 -35.50 -31.19 -55.18
CA ALA A 23 -34.87 -30.84 -53.90
C ALA A 23 -33.47 -31.48 -53.95
N GLU A 24 -32.45 -30.64 -54.02
CA GLU A 24 -31.07 -31.08 -53.78
C GLU A 24 -30.99 -31.38 -52.29
N VAL A 25 -31.06 -32.68 -51.98
CA VAL A 25 -31.17 -33.18 -50.59
C VAL A 25 -29.76 -33.29 -50.03
N TRP A 26 -29.22 -32.17 -49.59
CA TRP A 26 -28.01 -32.08 -48.74
C TRP A 26 -28.43 -31.76 -47.31
N GLU A 27 -29.56 -32.23 -46.86
CA GLU A 27 -30.16 -31.93 -45.58
C GLU A 27 -30.00 -33.07 -44.58
N MET A 28 -30.18 -32.79 -43.31
CA MET A 28 -30.20 -33.80 -42.25
C MET A 28 -31.57 -34.51 -42.26
N GLU A 29 -31.59 -35.80 -42.53
CA GLU A 29 -32.75 -36.64 -42.46
C GLU A 29 -32.46 -37.85 -41.53
N ASP A 30 -33.31 -38.10 -40.57
CA ASP A 30 -33.18 -39.19 -39.58
C ASP A 30 -31.81 -39.14 -38.82
N GLY A 31 -31.29 -37.94 -38.53
CA GLY A 31 -30.03 -37.74 -37.79
C GLY A 31 -28.74 -38.00 -38.60
N ALA A 32 -28.83 -38.04 -39.92
CA ALA A 32 -27.68 -38.13 -40.81
C ALA A 32 -27.83 -37.20 -42.01
N TYR A 33 -26.75 -36.57 -42.42
CA TYR A 33 -26.72 -35.83 -43.69
C TYR A 33 -26.78 -36.83 -44.85
N ARG A 34 -27.46 -36.46 -45.95
CA ARG A 34 -27.62 -37.28 -47.14
C ARG A 34 -27.20 -36.55 -48.39
N MET A 35 -26.65 -37.27 -49.31
CA MET A 35 -26.41 -36.80 -50.69
C MET A 35 -27.72 -36.70 -51.46
N ALA A 36 -27.73 -36.02 -52.59
CA ALA A 36 -28.87 -35.88 -53.46
C ALA A 36 -29.49 -37.22 -53.91
N ASP A 37 -28.72 -38.29 -53.96
CA ASP A 37 -29.19 -39.67 -54.30
C ASP A 37 -29.71 -40.44 -53.05
N GLY A 38 -29.74 -39.83 -51.86
CA GLY A 38 -30.17 -40.44 -50.62
C GLY A 38 -29.06 -41.20 -49.85
N THR A 39 -27.85 -41.27 -50.37
CA THR A 39 -26.71 -41.91 -49.68
C THR A 39 -26.35 -41.13 -48.42
N ALA A 40 -26.23 -41.82 -47.30
CA ALA A 40 -25.87 -41.21 -46.02
C ALA A 40 -24.40 -40.76 -46.01
N ILE A 41 -24.16 -39.53 -45.53
CA ILE A 41 -22.80 -38.96 -45.35
C ILE A 41 -22.38 -39.33 -43.92
N THR A 42 -21.74 -40.49 -43.83
CA THR A 42 -21.37 -41.05 -42.51
C THR A 42 -20.27 -40.26 -41.85
N GLY A 43 -20.49 -39.86 -40.58
CA GLY A 43 -19.49 -39.15 -39.76
C GLY A 43 -19.50 -37.63 -39.93
N ALA A 44 -20.29 -37.08 -40.83
CA ALA A 44 -20.49 -35.63 -40.90
C ALA A 44 -21.21 -35.10 -39.63
N ILE A 45 -20.63 -34.08 -39.02
CA ILE A 45 -21.13 -33.50 -37.77
C ILE A 45 -21.78 -32.13 -37.95
N ALA A 46 -21.53 -31.47 -39.09
CA ALA A 46 -22.12 -30.19 -39.45
C ALA A 46 -22.13 -30.00 -40.95
N ARG A 47 -23.06 -29.14 -41.44
CA ARG A 47 -23.11 -28.65 -42.81
C ARG A 47 -22.66 -27.18 -42.84
N GLY A 48 -21.88 -26.81 -43.80
CA GLY A 48 -21.41 -25.44 -44.07
C GLY A 48 -21.45 -25.14 -45.54
N ILE A 49 -20.94 -23.96 -45.85
CA ILE A 49 -20.78 -23.47 -47.25
C ILE A 49 -19.44 -22.76 -47.37
N ASP A 50 -18.93 -22.66 -48.61
CA ASP A 50 -17.91 -21.68 -48.90
C ASP A 50 -18.46 -20.66 -49.88
N VAL A 51 -18.06 -19.39 -49.66
CA VAL A 51 -18.57 -18.24 -50.45
C VAL A 51 -17.49 -17.20 -50.69
N SER A 52 -17.67 -16.45 -51.77
CA SER A 52 -16.84 -15.30 -52.13
C SER A 52 -17.71 -14.23 -52.79
N HIS A 53 -17.09 -13.30 -53.52
CA HIS A 53 -17.84 -12.29 -54.31
C HIS A 53 -18.76 -12.93 -55.37
N TRP A 54 -18.55 -14.20 -55.71
CA TRP A 54 -19.38 -14.91 -56.73
C TRP A 54 -20.84 -15.07 -56.28
N GLN A 55 -21.10 -15.24 -54.99
CA GLN A 55 -22.44 -15.37 -54.45
C GLN A 55 -23.17 -14.01 -54.32
N GLN A 56 -22.53 -12.90 -54.74
CA GLN A 56 -23.07 -11.55 -54.73
C GLN A 56 -23.52 -11.08 -53.31
N THR A 57 -24.78 -10.71 -53.14
CA THR A 57 -25.36 -10.34 -51.84
C THR A 57 -26.11 -11.50 -51.27
N ILE A 58 -25.74 -11.91 -50.07
CA ILE A 58 -26.29 -13.05 -49.36
C ILE A 58 -27.26 -12.52 -48.28
N ASP A 59 -28.43 -13.14 -48.15
CA ASP A 59 -29.33 -12.92 -47.03
C ASP A 59 -28.98 -13.93 -45.91
N TRP A 60 -28.16 -13.48 -45.01
CA TRP A 60 -27.62 -14.30 -43.93
C TRP A 60 -28.68 -14.72 -42.91
N ASP A 61 -29.85 -14.05 -42.80
CA ASP A 61 -30.96 -14.49 -41.97
C ASP A 61 -31.57 -15.78 -42.51
N GLN A 62 -31.70 -15.88 -43.83
CA GLN A 62 -32.18 -17.09 -44.49
C GLN A 62 -31.14 -18.21 -44.48
N VAL A 63 -29.84 -17.87 -44.67
CA VAL A 63 -28.75 -18.87 -44.59
C VAL A 63 -28.68 -19.48 -43.20
N ALA A 64 -28.73 -18.69 -42.14
CA ALA A 64 -28.72 -19.20 -40.75
C ALA A 64 -29.94 -20.08 -40.42
N ALA A 65 -31.06 -19.86 -41.09
CA ALA A 65 -32.26 -20.69 -40.96
C ALA A 65 -32.22 -21.99 -41.77
N ASP A 66 -31.22 -22.15 -42.65
CA ASP A 66 -31.08 -23.28 -43.59
C ASP A 66 -29.96 -24.27 -43.15
N ASP A 67 -29.87 -24.56 -41.83
CA ASP A 67 -28.92 -25.52 -41.24
C ASP A 67 -27.45 -25.33 -41.68
N VAL A 68 -27.00 -24.08 -41.84
CA VAL A 68 -25.61 -23.71 -42.11
C VAL A 68 -24.94 -23.33 -40.81
N SER A 69 -23.99 -24.15 -40.36
CA SER A 69 -23.31 -23.98 -39.08
C SER A 69 -21.99 -23.21 -39.18
N PHE A 70 -21.35 -23.24 -40.35
CA PHE A 70 -20.06 -22.55 -40.60
C PHE A 70 -19.99 -22.10 -42.06
N VAL A 71 -19.10 -21.13 -42.29
CA VAL A 71 -18.77 -20.62 -43.63
C VAL A 71 -17.26 -20.48 -43.80
N MET A 72 -16.75 -20.93 -44.94
CA MET A 72 -15.39 -20.65 -45.40
C MET A 72 -15.43 -19.47 -46.35
N LEU A 73 -14.75 -18.36 -45.98
CA LEU A 73 -14.81 -17.09 -46.72
C LEU A 73 -13.63 -16.93 -47.68
N GLY A 74 -13.89 -16.72 -48.94
CA GLY A 74 -12.87 -16.35 -49.93
C GLY A 74 -12.30 -14.98 -49.61
N THR A 75 -10.97 -14.88 -49.51
CA THR A 75 -10.29 -13.66 -49.05
C THR A 75 -9.76 -12.80 -50.20
N ARG A 76 -9.60 -13.36 -51.42
CA ARG A 76 -8.91 -12.66 -52.52
C ARG A 76 -9.68 -12.71 -53.83
N TYR A 77 -9.76 -11.54 -54.48
CA TYR A 77 -10.22 -11.42 -55.87
C TYR A 77 -9.31 -10.48 -56.67
N GLN A 78 -8.82 -10.95 -57.80
CA GLN A 78 -7.91 -10.20 -58.70
C GLN A 78 -6.71 -9.57 -57.97
N GLY A 79 -6.08 -10.29 -57.05
CA GLY A 79 -4.91 -9.85 -56.28
C GLY A 79 -5.21 -8.83 -55.17
N LYS A 80 -6.47 -8.60 -54.85
CA LYS A 80 -6.93 -7.71 -53.78
C LYS A 80 -7.88 -8.48 -52.87
N GLU A 81 -8.27 -7.84 -51.76
CA GLU A 81 -9.33 -8.30 -50.87
C GLU A 81 -10.62 -8.60 -51.67
N ASP A 82 -11.31 -9.68 -51.34
CA ASP A 82 -12.62 -10.00 -51.88
C ASP A 82 -13.63 -8.90 -51.46
N PRO A 83 -14.31 -8.25 -52.42
CA PRO A 83 -15.20 -7.12 -52.13
C PRO A 83 -16.42 -7.49 -51.28
N ARG A 84 -16.64 -8.75 -51.01
CA ARG A 84 -17.74 -9.24 -50.15
C ARG A 84 -17.26 -9.79 -48.82
N PHE A 85 -15.96 -9.88 -48.60
CA PHE A 85 -15.40 -10.50 -47.39
C PHE A 85 -15.93 -9.84 -46.11
N ASP A 86 -15.79 -8.53 -45.95
CA ASP A 86 -16.24 -7.76 -44.77
C ASP A 86 -17.74 -7.97 -44.50
N TYR A 87 -18.57 -7.81 -45.54
CA TYR A 87 -20.01 -8.02 -45.41
C TYR A 87 -20.35 -9.44 -44.98
N ASN A 88 -19.78 -10.46 -45.66
CA ASN A 88 -20.05 -11.85 -45.39
C ASN A 88 -19.55 -12.25 -43.98
N ALA A 89 -18.34 -11.87 -43.59
CA ALA A 89 -17.78 -12.15 -42.26
C ALA A 89 -18.64 -11.52 -41.15
N THR A 90 -18.97 -10.24 -41.31
CA THR A 90 -19.75 -9.49 -40.32
C THR A 90 -21.17 -10.04 -40.15
N GLU A 91 -21.87 -10.27 -41.26
CA GLU A 91 -23.28 -10.67 -41.20
C GLU A 91 -23.47 -12.16 -40.84
N ALA A 92 -22.57 -13.05 -41.26
CA ALA A 92 -22.58 -14.44 -40.83
C ALA A 92 -22.32 -14.57 -39.34
N HIS A 93 -21.30 -13.89 -38.81
CA HIS A 93 -20.98 -13.91 -37.39
C HIS A 93 -22.14 -13.40 -36.51
N LYS A 94 -22.79 -12.32 -36.88
CA LYS A 94 -23.97 -11.77 -36.15
C LYS A 94 -25.08 -12.79 -35.96
N ARG A 95 -25.15 -13.82 -36.82
CA ARG A 95 -26.15 -14.89 -36.78
C ARG A 95 -25.63 -16.18 -36.17
N GLY A 96 -24.41 -16.14 -35.58
CA GLY A 96 -23.81 -17.28 -34.91
C GLY A 96 -23.18 -18.31 -35.83
N ILE A 97 -23.05 -18.01 -37.14
CA ILE A 97 -22.36 -18.86 -38.08
C ILE A 97 -20.85 -18.74 -37.84
N LYS A 98 -20.17 -19.86 -37.66
CA LYS A 98 -18.73 -19.92 -37.42
C LYS A 98 -17.95 -19.55 -38.69
N LEU A 99 -16.85 -18.77 -38.52
CA LEU A 99 -16.08 -18.24 -39.63
C LEU A 99 -14.77 -18.96 -39.80
N GLY A 100 -14.52 -19.47 -41.02
CA GLY A 100 -13.20 -19.82 -41.56
C GLY A 100 -12.87 -18.93 -42.75
N ALA A 101 -11.68 -19.07 -43.29
CA ALA A 101 -11.26 -18.32 -44.47
C ALA A 101 -10.41 -19.19 -45.39
N TYR A 102 -10.38 -18.86 -46.69
CA TYR A 102 -9.49 -19.49 -47.61
C TYR A 102 -8.88 -18.51 -48.62
N ILE A 103 -7.74 -18.85 -49.14
CA ILE A 103 -7.09 -18.11 -50.23
C ILE A 103 -6.82 -19.04 -51.40
N TYR A 104 -7.39 -18.71 -52.56
CA TYR A 104 -7.02 -19.36 -53.82
C TYR A 104 -5.61 -18.96 -54.18
N SER A 105 -4.67 -19.94 -54.13
CA SER A 105 -3.25 -19.65 -54.24
C SER A 105 -2.75 -19.61 -55.69
N TYR A 106 -1.93 -18.58 -55.96
CA TYR A 106 -1.15 -18.47 -57.17
C TYR A 106 0.37 -18.59 -56.91
N ALA A 107 0.76 -18.90 -55.69
CA ALA A 107 2.15 -18.98 -55.29
C ALA A 107 2.93 -20.04 -56.04
N THR A 108 4.12 -19.71 -56.50
CA THR A 108 5.05 -20.61 -57.19
C THR A 108 6.34 -20.81 -56.41
N SER A 109 6.48 -20.13 -55.26
CA SER A 109 7.62 -20.24 -54.35
C SER A 109 7.17 -20.17 -52.87
N VAL A 110 8.06 -20.53 -51.96
CA VAL A 110 7.88 -20.42 -50.51
C VAL A 110 7.62 -18.96 -50.13
N GLU A 111 8.37 -18.02 -50.65
CA GLU A 111 8.26 -16.59 -50.36
C GLU A 111 6.90 -16.01 -50.78
N GLU A 112 6.37 -16.47 -51.94
CA GLU A 112 5.06 -16.06 -52.42
C GLU A 112 3.95 -16.64 -51.54
N ALA A 113 4.09 -17.88 -51.06
CA ALA A 113 3.14 -18.50 -50.11
C ALA A 113 3.15 -17.81 -48.74
N GLU A 114 4.33 -17.44 -48.25
CA GLU A 114 4.44 -16.63 -47.03
C GLU A 114 3.79 -15.23 -47.16
N ALA A 115 3.93 -14.60 -48.35
CA ALA A 115 3.26 -13.33 -48.63
C ALA A 115 1.73 -13.47 -48.72
N GLU A 116 1.22 -14.60 -49.26
CA GLU A 116 -0.21 -14.93 -49.25
C GLU A 116 -0.73 -15.17 -47.82
N ALA A 117 0.08 -15.79 -46.95
CA ALA A 117 -0.23 -15.93 -45.52
C ALA A 117 -0.28 -14.58 -44.83
N ASP A 118 0.68 -13.68 -45.09
CA ASP A 118 0.65 -12.33 -44.54
C ASP A 118 -0.60 -11.57 -44.94
N PHE A 119 -0.98 -11.66 -46.22
CA PHE A 119 -2.18 -11.03 -46.75
C PHE A 119 -3.45 -11.49 -46.02
N ILE A 120 -3.63 -12.82 -45.89
CA ILE A 120 -4.84 -13.35 -45.24
C ILE A 120 -4.83 -13.05 -43.74
N LEU A 121 -3.69 -13.14 -43.06
CA LEU A 121 -3.57 -12.83 -41.65
C LEU A 121 -3.90 -11.36 -41.34
N ASP A 122 -3.42 -10.44 -42.18
CA ASP A 122 -3.73 -9.01 -42.03
C ASP A 122 -5.23 -8.72 -42.22
N LEU A 123 -5.86 -9.44 -43.18
CA LEU A 123 -7.29 -9.31 -43.44
C LEU A 123 -8.14 -9.87 -42.27
N VAL A 124 -7.84 -11.09 -41.83
CA VAL A 124 -8.73 -11.82 -40.89
C VAL A 124 -8.55 -11.42 -39.41
N LYS A 125 -7.48 -10.70 -39.06
CA LYS A 125 -7.17 -10.38 -37.66
C LYS A 125 -8.28 -9.67 -36.91
N ASP A 126 -9.09 -8.86 -37.58
CA ASP A 126 -10.17 -8.08 -37.00
C ASP A 126 -11.53 -8.85 -36.96
N TYR A 127 -11.55 -10.08 -37.43
CA TYR A 127 -12.76 -10.91 -37.48
C TYR A 127 -12.66 -12.12 -36.54
N PRO A 128 -13.77 -12.62 -36.00
CA PRO A 128 -13.81 -13.73 -35.04
C PRO A 128 -13.67 -15.08 -35.73
N ILE A 129 -12.48 -15.35 -36.27
CA ILE A 129 -12.16 -16.59 -36.97
C ILE A 129 -12.10 -17.74 -35.97
N SER A 130 -13.08 -18.64 -36.02
CA SER A 130 -13.27 -19.80 -35.16
C SER A 130 -13.14 -21.15 -35.91
N PHE A 131 -12.86 -21.08 -37.20
CA PHE A 131 -12.60 -22.20 -38.11
C PHE A 131 -11.25 -22.03 -38.78
N PRO A 132 -10.74 -23.07 -39.50
CA PRO A 132 -9.43 -23.04 -40.14
C PRO A 132 -9.26 -21.93 -41.19
N ILE A 133 -7.99 -21.60 -41.46
CA ILE A 133 -7.57 -20.82 -42.61
C ILE A 133 -6.99 -21.78 -43.64
N ALA A 134 -7.62 -21.87 -44.80
CA ALA A 134 -7.28 -22.86 -45.80
C ALA A 134 -6.41 -22.28 -46.96
N PHE A 135 -5.40 -23.04 -47.36
CA PHE A 135 -4.65 -22.84 -48.58
C PHE A 135 -5.33 -23.64 -49.69
N ASP A 136 -5.87 -22.95 -50.68
CA ASP A 136 -6.53 -23.58 -51.82
C ASP A 136 -5.50 -23.88 -52.92
N ALA A 137 -5.16 -25.18 -53.04
CA ALA A 137 -4.08 -25.70 -53.90
C ALA A 137 -4.65 -26.40 -55.12
N GLU A 138 -5.12 -25.64 -56.14
CA GLU A 138 -5.65 -26.25 -57.36
C GLU A 138 -5.38 -25.45 -58.66
N ASP A 139 -4.60 -24.35 -58.61
CA ASP A 139 -4.30 -23.59 -59.82
C ASP A 139 -3.29 -24.31 -60.73
N ALA A 140 -3.78 -24.78 -61.86
CA ALA A 140 -2.99 -25.51 -62.81
C ALA A 140 -1.95 -24.64 -63.57
N GLY A 141 -2.17 -23.31 -63.59
CA GLY A 141 -1.32 -22.37 -64.32
C GLY A 141 -0.08 -21.94 -63.55
N THR A 142 -0.11 -22.04 -62.21
CA THR A 142 0.94 -21.65 -61.27
C THR A 142 1.47 -22.87 -60.49
N LEU A 143 0.86 -23.24 -59.41
CA LEU A 143 1.20 -24.41 -58.60
C LEU A 143 1.30 -25.68 -59.42
N GLY A 144 0.40 -25.88 -60.41
CA GLY A 144 0.39 -27.05 -61.29
C GLY A 144 1.63 -27.21 -62.20
N THR A 145 2.46 -26.18 -62.30
CA THR A 145 3.74 -26.19 -63.02
C THR A 145 4.90 -26.75 -62.21
N LEU A 146 4.73 -26.82 -60.87
CA LEU A 146 5.72 -27.32 -59.94
C LEU A 146 5.70 -28.85 -59.83
N SER A 147 6.79 -29.43 -59.34
CA SER A 147 6.79 -30.85 -58.95
C SER A 147 5.94 -31.04 -57.67
N PRO A 148 5.39 -32.25 -57.44
CA PRO A 148 4.60 -32.53 -56.26
C PRO A 148 5.30 -32.16 -54.93
N SER A 149 6.59 -32.40 -54.85
CA SER A 149 7.40 -32.04 -53.68
C SER A 149 7.49 -30.53 -53.46
N GLN A 150 7.62 -29.74 -54.54
CA GLN A 150 7.66 -28.26 -54.48
C GLN A 150 6.27 -27.69 -54.12
N VAL A 151 5.19 -28.27 -54.62
CA VAL A 151 3.83 -27.87 -54.23
C VAL A 151 3.66 -28.04 -52.72
N SER A 152 4.08 -29.18 -52.16
CA SER A 152 4.00 -29.40 -50.70
C SER A 152 4.91 -28.46 -49.92
N ASP A 153 6.07 -28.06 -50.45
CA ASP A 153 6.94 -27.07 -49.80
C ASP A 153 6.25 -25.69 -49.73
N VAL A 154 5.56 -25.28 -50.80
CA VAL A 154 4.75 -24.04 -50.87
C VAL A 154 3.60 -24.09 -49.89
N ILE A 155 2.82 -25.19 -49.88
CA ILE A 155 1.71 -25.39 -48.91
C ILE A 155 2.23 -25.31 -47.48
N ASN A 156 3.33 -26.00 -47.16
CA ASN A 156 3.90 -26.02 -45.83
C ASN A 156 4.33 -24.63 -45.37
N ALA A 157 4.89 -23.80 -46.24
CA ALA A 157 5.31 -22.45 -45.92
C ALA A 157 4.12 -21.57 -45.51
N PHE A 158 3.03 -21.62 -46.27
CA PHE A 158 1.78 -20.93 -45.90
C PHE A 158 1.23 -21.45 -44.58
N CYS A 159 0.99 -22.76 -44.47
CA CYS A 159 0.38 -23.38 -43.31
C CYS A 159 1.20 -23.13 -42.03
N LYS A 160 2.52 -23.25 -42.12
CA LYS A 160 3.41 -22.95 -40.98
C LYS A 160 3.27 -21.51 -40.51
N LYS A 161 3.16 -20.57 -41.40
CA LYS A 161 3.00 -19.14 -41.03
C LYS A 161 1.63 -18.85 -40.40
N ILE A 162 0.57 -19.49 -40.88
CA ILE A 162 -0.76 -19.44 -40.27
C ILE A 162 -0.74 -20.03 -38.88
N GLU A 163 -0.08 -21.19 -38.70
CA GLU A 163 0.08 -21.84 -37.39
C GLU A 163 0.89 -20.99 -36.42
N ASP A 164 2.02 -20.42 -36.86
CA ASP A 164 2.88 -19.55 -36.08
C ASP A 164 2.15 -18.28 -35.60
N ALA A 165 1.17 -17.81 -36.37
CA ALA A 165 0.32 -16.69 -36.03
C ALA A 165 -0.78 -17.09 -35.00
N GLY A 166 -0.91 -18.36 -34.64
CA GLY A 166 -1.91 -18.87 -33.69
C GLY A 166 -3.28 -19.17 -34.30
N TYR A 167 -3.34 -19.32 -35.62
CA TYR A 167 -4.52 -19.83 -36.31
C TYR A 167 -4.33 -21.30 -36.68
N HIS A 168 -5.42 -21.97 -37.05
CA HIS A 168 -5.39 -23.36 -37.46
C HIS A 168 -5.34 -23.47 -38.98
N PRO A 169 -4.24 -23.95 -39.57
CA PRO A 169 -4.12 -24.10 -41.01
C PRO A 169 -4.86 -25.33 -41.53
N MET A 170 -5.30 -25.27 -42.77
CA MET A 170 -5.91 -26.37 -43.51
C MET A 170 -5.49 -26.34 -44.96
N VAL A 171 -5.48 -27.48 -45.62
CA VAL A 171 -5.19 -27.61 -47.07
C VAL A 171 -6.46 -27.97 -47.79
N TYR A 172 -6.93 -27.09 -48.71
CA TYR A 172 -8.00 -27.43 -49.62
C TYR A 172 -7.41 -27.88 -50.96
N SER A 173 -7.93 -28.98 -51.47
CA SER A 173 -7.67 -29.43 -52.85
C SER A 173 -8.66 -30.51 -53.28
N ASN A 174 -8.77 -30.75 -54.60
CA ASN A 174 -9.55 -31.87 -55.10
C ASN A 174 -8.75 -33.20 -55.08
N GLU A 175 -9.44 -34.33 -55.16
CA GLU A 175 -8.79 -35.65 -55.09
C GLU A 175 -7.75 -35.90 -56.19
N TYR A 176 -7.91 -35.29 -57.38
CA TYR A 176 -6.91 -35.43 -58.45
C TYR A 176 -5.61 -34.78 -58.04
N TRP A 177 -5.65 -33.56 -57.48
CA TRP A 177 -4.48 -32.85 -57.04
C TRP A 177 -3.80 -33.55 -55.86
N MET A 178 -4.57 -33.96 -54.89
CA MET A 178 -4.05 -34.70 -53.73
C MET A 178 -3.28 -35.94 -54.12
N ASN A 179 -3.78 -36.68 -55.14
CA ASN A 179 -3.17 -37.93 -55.58
C ASN A 179 -2.01 -37.75 -56.60
N ASN A 180 -1.95 -36.63 -57.34
CA ASN A 180 -1.04 -36.51 -58.49
C ASN A 180 -0.15 -35.26 -58.45
N LYS A 181 -0.52 -34.20 -57.70
CA LYS A 181 0.15 -32.91 -57.71
C LYS A 181 0.73 -32.52 -56.36
N ILE A 182 0.38 -33.21 -55.30
CA ILE A 182 0.81 -32.94 -53.94
C ILE A 182 1.54 -34.15 -53.37
N ASP A 183 2.71 -33.94 -52.80
CA ASP A 183 3.43 -34.98 -52.05
C ASP A 183 2.85 -35.02 -50.60
N GLN A 184 1.82 -35.83 -50.40
CA GLN A 184 1.13 -35.95 -49.14
C GLN A 184 2.02 -36.43 -47.98
N SER A 185 3.17 -37.09 -48.29
CA SER A 185 4.09 -37.55 -47.24
C SER A 185 4.82 -36.41 -46.53
N LYS A 186 4.74 -35.20 -47.07
CA LYS A 186 5.30 -33.96 -46.50
C LYS A 186 4.28 -33.10 -45.74
N LEU A 187 2.99 -33.43 -45.81
CA LEU A 187 1.90 -32.65 -45.19
C LEU A 187 1.48 -33.27 -43.88
N ASP A 188 1.34 -32.45 -42.87
CA ASP A 188 0.83 -32.82 -41.55
C ASP A 188 -0.28 -31.84 -41.12
N TYR A 189 -1.13 -31.46 -42.05
CA TYR A 189 -2.24 -30.53 -41.81
C TYR A 189 -3.57 -31.19 -42.14
N ASP A 190 -4.64 -30.67 -41.52
CA ASP A 190 -5.99 -31.08 -41.84
C ASP A 190 -6.32 -30.81 -43.32
N VAL A 191 -7.13 -31.69 -43.92
CA VAL A 191 -7.47 -31.59 -45.35
C VAL A 191 -8.96 -31.31 -45.49
N TRP A 192 -9.26 -30.31 -46.31
CA TRP A 192 -10.56 -30.04 -46.91
C TRP A 192 -10.55 -30.56 -48.35
N ILE A 193 -11.21 -31.69 -48.56
CA ILE A 193 -11.18 -32.39 -49.83
C ILE A 193 -12.37 -32.03 -50.72
N ALA A 194 -12.15 -31.73 -51.98
CA ALA A 194 -13.22 -31.51 -52.94
C ALA A 194 -13.45 -32.75 -53.81
N ARG A 195 -14.70 -33.21 -53.86
CA ARG A 195 -15.18 -34.18 -54.78
C ARG A 195 -16.67 -34.05 -54.96
N TYR A 196 -17.12 -33.67 -56.15
CA TYR A 196 -18.48 -33.23 -56.39
C TYR A 196 -19.45 -34.37 -56.71
N ASN A 197 -20.61 -34.38 -56.08
CA ASN A 197 -21.75 -35.22 -56.33
C ASN A 197 -21.47 -36.75 -56.20
N VAL A 198 -20.36 -37.12 -55.57
CA VAL A 198 -20.00 -38.50 -55.27
C VAL A 198 -19.11 -38.53 -54.01
N MET A 199 -19.30 -39.53 -53.16
CA MET A 199 -18.54 -39.65 -51.91
C MET A 199 -17.03 -39.64 -52.19
N HIS A 200 -16.28 -38.87 -51.40
CA HIS A 200 -14.81 -38.82 -51.46
C HIS A 200 -14.21 -40.19 -51.10
N THR A 201 -13.02 -40.45 -51.63
CA THR A 201 -12.22 -41.62 -51.30
C THR A 201 -10.97 -41.24 -50.48
N TYR A 202 -10.83 -39.96 -50.14
CA TYR A 202 -9.74 -39.49 -49.31
C TYR A 202 -9.87 -40.04 -47.90
N ARG A 203 -8.74 -40.42 -47.29
CA ARG A 203 -8.76 -41.02 -45.98
C ARG A 203 -8.76 -39.91 -44.91
N ASP A 204 -9.73 -39.94 -43.99
CA ASP A 204 -9.85 -39.09 -42.84
C ASP A 204 -9.76 -37.56 -43.14
N PRO A 205 -10.57 -36.99 -44.06
CA PRO A 205 -10.60 -35.58 -44.28
C PRO A 205 -11.22 -34.87 -43.06
N ALA A 206 -10.78 -33.64 -42.76
CA ALA A 206 -11.43 -32.82 -41.73
C ALA A 206 -12.73 -32.19 -42.27
N MET A 207 -12.76 -31.92 -43.59
CA MET A 207 -13.90 -31.30 -44.26
C MET A 207 -14.01 -31.86 -45.72
N TRP A 208 -15.22 -31.91 -46.25
CA TRP A 208 -15.50 -32.33 -47.62
C TRP A 208 -16.41 -31.33 -48.31
N GLN A 209 -15.92 -30.75 -49.44
CA GLN A 209 -16.76 -29.99 -50.36
C GLN A 209 -17.44 -30.95 -51.32
N ALA A 210 -18.75 -31.12 -51.14
CA ALA A 210 -19.54 -32.21 -51.72
C ALA A 210 -20.12 -31.83 -53.09
N THR A 211 -20.43 -30.57 -53.33
CA THR A 211 -20.97 -30.05 -54.58
C THR A 211 -20.60 -28.56 -54.76
N SER A 212 -20.48 -28.14 -56.03
CA SER A 212 -20.34 -26.72 -56.41
C SER A 212 -21.62 -26.17 -57.04
N THR A 213 -22.72 -26.91 -56.96
CA THR A 213 -24.01 -26.55 -57.58
C THR A 213 -25.15 -26.66 -56.57
N GLY A 214 -24.82 -26.56 -55.27
CA GLY A 214 -25.81 -26.61 -54.18
C GLY A 214 -26.71 -25.36 -54.19
N SER A 215 -27.79 -25.48 -53.44
CA SER A 215 -28.75 -24.38 -53.21
C SER A 215 -28.95 -24.20 -51.70
N VAL A 216 -28.85 -22.97 -51.23
CA VAL A 216 -29.05 -22.56 -49.85
C VAL A 216 -30.00 -21.36 -49.84
N ASN A 217 -30.97 -21.38 -48.96
CA ASN A 217 -31.91 -20.26 -48.80
C ASN A 217 -31.11 -18.97 -48.44
N GLY A 218 -31.41 -17.88 -49.13
CA GLY A 218 -30.69 -16.62 -48.95
C GLY A 218 -29.53 -16.38 -49.92
N ILE A 219 -29.14 -17.39 -50.71
CA ILE A 219 -28.13 -17.29 -51.79
C ILE A 219 -28.77 -17.46 -53.15
N SER A 220 -28.51 -16.51 -54.06
CA SER A 220 -28.99 -16.55 -55.41
C SER A 220 -28.02 -17.26 -56.32
N GLY A 221 -28.39 -18.41 -56.88
CA GLY A 221 -27.56 -19.23 -57.71
C GLY A 221 -26.89 -20.39 -56.99
N ASN A 222 -25.84 -20.89 -57.57
CA ASN A 222 -25.07 -22.02 -57.03
C ASN A 222 -24.18 -21.60 -55.86
N VAL A 223 -24.08 -22.49 -54.87
CA VAL A 223 -23.16 -22.36 -53.76
C VAL A 223 -22.51 -23.73 -53.47
N ASP A 224 -21.31 -23.70 -52.97
CA ASP A 224 -20.56 -24.87 -52.56
C ASP A 224 -21.11 -25.36 -51.20
N ILE A 225 -21.35 -26.67 -51.07
CA ILE A 225 -21.84 -27.31 -49.85
C ILE A 225 -20.71 -28.14 -49.22
N ASP A 226 -20.46 -27.89 -47.95
CA ASP A 226 -19.39 -28.53 -47.19
C ASP A 226 -19.92 -29.37 -46.05
N PHE A 227 -19.28 -30.48 -45.78
CA PHE A 227 -19.56 -31.33 -44.61
C PHE A 227 -18.31 -31.40 -43.73
N LEU A 228 -18.52 -31.13 -42.44
CA LEU A 228 -17.49 -31.17 -41.41
C LEU A 228 -17.43 -32.55 -40.75
N TYR A 229 -16.20 -33.10 -40.59
CA TYR A 229 -15.93 -34.34 -39.89
C TYR A 229 -15.15 -34.17 -38.61
N LYS A 230 -14.44 -33.03 -38.44
CA LYS A 230 -13.61 -32.71 -37.28
C LYS A 230 -14.20 -31.52 -36.50
N ASP A 231 -14.39 -31.68 -35.19
CA ASP A 231 -14.81 -30.57 -34.32
C ASP A 231 -13.62 -29.64 -34.00
N PHE A 232 -13.56 -28.52 -34.69
CA PHE A 232 -12.51 -27.54 -34.51
C PHE A 232 -12.59 -26.76 -33.19
N SER A 233 -13.71 -26.77 -32.49
CA SER A 233 -13.82 -26.15 -31.16
C SER A 233 -12.88 -26.78 -30.13
N GLN A 234 -12.42 -28.00 -30.40
CA GLN A 234 -11.49 -28.73 -29.53
C GLN A 234 -10.02 -28.36 -29.78
N VAL A 235 -9.71 -27.69 -30.90
CA VAL A 235 -8.33 -27.40 -31.32
C VAL A 235 -8.07 -25.92 -31.59
N ILE A 236 -9.12 -25.11 -31.78
CA ILE A 236 -9.02 -23.66 -31.95
C ILE A 236 -9.52 -22.98 -30.68
N PRO A 237 -8.62 -22.47 -29.82
CA PRO A 237 -9.02 -21.82 -28.57
C PRO A 237 -9.77 -20.50 -28.85
N ALA A 238 -10.84 -20.27 -28.08
CA ALA A 238 -11.63 -19.05 -28.17
C ALA A 238 -10.88 -17.84 -27.58
N ASP A 239 -10.15 -18.10 -26.49
CA ASP A 239 -9.35 -17.10 -25.78
C ASP A 239 -7.87 -17.45 -25.98
N THR A 240 -7.12 -16.57 -26.62
CA THR A 240 -5.71 -16.86 -26.97
C THR A 240 -4.96 -15.62 -27.43
N TRP A 241 -3.65 -15.69 -27.26
CA TRP A 241 -2.72 -14.78 -27.90
C TRP A 241 -2.43 -15.22 -29.34
N ARG A 242 -2.35 -14.25 -30.26
CA ARG A 242 -1.94 -14.47 -31.65
C ARG A 242 -0.89 -13.45 -32.04
N THR A 243 0.12 -13.88 -32.79
CA THR A 243 1.20 -13.03 -33.28
C THR A 243 1.11 -12.90 -34.80
N ILE A 244 0.82 -11.69 -35.28
CA ILE A 244 0.69 -11.41 -36.72
C ILE A 244 1.77 -10.41 -37.09
N GLY A 245 2.72 -10.84 -37.89
CA GLY A 245 3.95 -10.09 -38.12
C GLY A 245 4.77 -9.92 -36.84
N GLU A 246 5.07 -8.68 -36.49
CA GLU A 246 5.80 -8.34 -35.24
C GLU A 246 4.88 -7.96 -34.08
N LYS A 247 3.57 -7.97 -34.27
CA LYS A 247 2.58 -7.55 -33.28
C LYS A 247 1.85 -8.74 -32.69
N THR A 248 1.62 -8.68 -31.38
CA THR A 248 0.85 -9.67 -30.63
C THR A 248 -0.49 -9.09 -30.23
N TYR A 249 -1.55 -9.89 -30.32
CA TYR A 249 -2.92 -9.50 -30.04
C TYR A 249 -3.58 -10.54 -29.13
N TYR A 250 -4.47 -10.11 -28.25
CA TYR A 250 -5.28 -11.04 -27.45
C TYR A 250 -6.70 -11.12 -28.01
N TYR A 251 -7.18 -12.34 -28.16
CA TYR A 251 -8.54 -12.64 -28.59
C TYR A 251 -9.32 -13.25 -27.43
N LYS A 252 -10.51 -12.77 -27.24
CA LYS A 252 -11.49 -13.36 -26.31
C LYS A 252 -12.75 -13.68 -27.08
N ASP A 253 -13.22 -14.90 -26.93
CA ASP A 253 -14.34 -15.43 -27.74
C ASP A 253 -14.11 -15.17 -29.24
N TYR A 254 -12.89 -15.50 -29.71
CA TYR A 254 -12.37 -15.29 -31.07
C TYR A 254 -12.27 -13.82 -31.52
N THR A 255 -12.67 -12.86 -30.69
CA THR A 255 -12.67 -11.43 -31.04
C THR A 255 -11.46 -10.72 -30.45
N MET A 256 -10.73 -9.99 -31.31
CA MET A 256 -9.58 -9.18 -30.88
C MET A 256 -10.01 -8.15 -29.84
N GLN A 257 -9.32 -8.10 -28.73
CA GLN A 257 -9.55 -7.13 -27.67
C GLN A 257 -8.84 -5.82 -27.96
N LYS A 258 -9.55 -4.69 -27.86
CA LYS A 258 -9.05 -3.33 -28.12
C LYS A 258 -9.51 -2.36 -27.05
N SER A 259 -8.65 -1.41 -26.67
CA SER A 259 -8.94 -0.36 -25.69
C SER A 259 -9.56 -0.90 -24.39
N THR A 260 -9.05 -2.01 -23.89
CA THR A 260 -9.62 -2.72 -22.73
C THR A 260 -8.57 -3.46 -21.95
N TRP A 261 -8.86 -3.69 -20.68
CA TRP A 261 -8.11 -4.59 -19.82
C TRP A 261 -8.48 -6.04 -20.13
N ILE A 262 -7.47 -6.91 -20.16
CA ILE A 262 -7.65 -8.36 -20.24
C ILE A 262 -6.85 -9.05 -19.13
N ASP A 263 -7.37 -10.17 -18.67
CA ASP A 263 -6.69 -11.13 -17.81
C ASP A 263 -6.55 -12.43 -18.58
N ASP A 264 -5.32 -12.87 -18.83
CA ASP A 264 -5.03 -14.11 -19.55
C ASP A 264 -4.82 -15.31 -18.62
N GLY A 265 -5.01 -15.11 -17.29
CA GLY A 265 -4.79 -16.10 -16.24
C GLY A 265 -3.36 -16.09 -15.69
N ASP A 266 -2.42 -15.44 -16.35
CA ASP A 266 -1.04 -15.19 -15.87
C ASP A 266 -0.82 -13.72 -15.43
N GLY A 267 -1.70 -12.81 -15.88
CA GLY A 267 -1.69 -11.41 -15.46
C GLY A 267 -2.62 -10.52 -16.26
N TRP A 268 -2.64 -9.27 -15.83
CA TRP A 268 -3.43 -8.23 -16.48
C TRP A 268 -2.61 -7.48 -17.51
N TYR A 269 -3.26 -7.16 -18.64
CA TYR A 269 -2.70 -6.36 -19.74
C TYR A 269 -3.73 -5.32 -20.18
N TYR A 270 -3.28 -4.21 -20.71
CA TYR A 270 -4.16 -3.25 -21.38
C TYR A 270 -3.90 -3.26 -22.86
N MET A 271 -4.91 -3.61 -23.63
CA MET A 271 -4.85 -3.61 -25.10
C MET A 271 -5.12 -2.19 -25.61
N ASP A 272 -4.25 -1.67 -26.44
CA ASP A 272 -4.40 -0.36 -27.07
C ASP A 272 -5.54 -0.32 -28.11
N SER A 273 -5.72 0.80 -28.79
CA SER A 273 -6.76 0.94 -29.83
C SER A 273 -6.52 0.09 -31.09
N GLU A 274 -5.30 -0.38 -31.27
CA GLU A 274 -4.93 -1.27 -32.38
C GLU A 274 -5.01 -2.76 -31.96
N GLY A 275 -5.20 -3.03 -30.67
CA GLY A 275 -5.29 -4.37 -30.09
C GLY A 275 -3.94 -4.96 -29.66
N SER A 276 -2.89 -4.16 -29.60
CA SER A 276 -1.60 -4.57 -29.07
C SER A 276 -1.48 -4.28 -27.57
N PRO A 277 -0.71 -5.08 -26.79
CA PRO A 277 -0.51 -4.77 -25.38
C PRO A 277 0.28 -3.48 -25.20
N SER A 278 -0.27 -2.57 -24.41
CA SER A 278 0.41 -1.33 -24.02
C SER A 278 1.61 -1.63 -23.13
N LYS A 279 2.59 -0.72 -23.11
CA LYS A 279 3.83 -0.84 -22.32
C LYS A 279 4.19 0.49 -21.68
N GLY A 280 4.93 0.44 -20.55
CA GLY A 280 5.32 1.63 -19.81
C GLY A 280 4.17 2.28 -19.06
N TRP A 281 4.26 3.59 -18.85
CA TRP A 281 3.24 4.35 -18.13
C TRP A 281 1.94 4.47 -18.91
N LEU A 282 0.83 4.28 -18.22
CA LEU A 282 -0.52 4.31 -18.78
C LEU A 282 -1.50 4.99 -17.83
N ALA A 283 -2.07 6.12 -18.26
CA ALA A 283 -3.11 6.82 -17.50
C ALA A 283 -4.49 6.43 -18.01
N ILE A 284 -5.34 5.87 -17.13
CA ILE A 284 -6.71 5.45 -17.47
C ILE A 284 -7.65 5.84 -16.34
N SER A 285 -8.72 6.54 -16.68
CA SER A 285 -9.79 6.92 -15.75
C SER A 285 -9.31 7.71 -14.53
N GLY A 286 -8.19 8.44 -14.66
CA GLY A 286 -7.61 9.26 -13.60
C GLY A 286 -6.68 8.51 -12.64
N GLU A 287 -6.38 7.25 -12.92
CA GLU A 287 -5.37 6.46 -12.22
C GLU A 287 -4.19 6.17 -13.17
N ASP A 288 -2.99 6.12 -12.63
CA ASP A 288 -1.76 5.79 -13.35
C ASP A 288 -1.38 4.33 -13.09
N TYR A 289 -0.97 3.66 -14.14
CA TYR A 289 -0.53 2.27 -14.15
C TYR A 289 0.85 2.17 -14.80
N TYR A 290 1.58 1.13 -14.49
CA TYR A 290 2.78 0.78 -15.22
C TYR A 290 2.67 -0.64 -15.79
N LEU A 291 2.86 -0.72 -17.09
CA LEU A 291 2.88 -1.99 -17.82
C LEU A 291 4.34 -2.32 -18.15
N ASP A 292 4.77 -3.50 -17.80
CA ASP A 292 6.16 -3.92 -17.95
C ASP A 292 6.66 -3.73 -19.41
N ASP A 293 7.81 -3.12 -19.57
CA ASP A 293 8.35 -2.71 -20.89
C ASP A 293 8.66 -3.88 -21.82
N GLU A 294 8.91 -5.07 -21.28
CA GLU A 294 9.20 -6.25 -22.08
C GLU A 294 7.93 -7.02 -22.41
N THR A 295 7.12 -7.29 -21.39
CA THR A 295 5.98 -8.20 -21.47
C THR A 295 4.63 -7.51 -21.70
N GLY A 296 4.50 -6.22 -21.34
CA GLY A 296 3.23 -5.50 -21.32
C GLY A 296 2.33 -5.86 -20.13
N LYS A 297 2.81 -6.68 -19.19
CA LYS A 297 2.06 -7.11 -18.01
C LYS A 297 1.93 -6.00 -17.00
N MET A 298 0.75 -5.82 -16.42
CA MET A 298 0.48 -4.84 -15.38
C MET A 298 1.33 -5.11 -14.14
N VAL A 299 2.03 -4.09 -13.66
CA VAL A 299 2.87 -4.17 -12.48
C VAL A 299 2.02 -3.97 -11.22
N THR A 300 2.31 -4.74 -10.17
CA THR A 300 1.78 -4.59 -8.81
C THR A 300 2.93 -4.64 -7.80
N GLY A 301 2.72 -4.07 -6.59
CA GLY A 301 3.76 -4.02 -5.57
C GLY A 301 4.86 -2.99 -5.88
N TRP A 302 6.02 -3.18 -5.28
CA TRP A 302 7.16 -2.28 -5.46
C TRP A 302 7.83 -2.44 -6.83
N LYS A 303 8.10 -1.32 -7.48
CA LYS A 303 8.84 -1.25 -8.75
C LYS A 303 9.82 -0.07 -8.71
N GLU A 304 11.06 -0.33 -9.08
CA GLU A 304 12.04 0.71 -9.33
C GLU A 304 12.01 1.10 -10.81
N LEU A 305 11.88 2.40 -11.07
CA LEU A 305 11.86 2.97 -12.43
C LEU A 305 12.80 4.18 -12.46
N ASN A 306 13.84 4.12 -13.25
CA ASN A 306 14.85 5.18 -13.42
C ASN A 306 15.52 5.65 -12.11
N GLY A 307 15.61 4.78 -11.10
CA GLY A 307 16.20 5.07 -9.79
C GLY A 307 15.19 5.57 -8.74
N ASP A 308 13.96 5.88 -9.12
CA ASP A 308 12.85 6.17 -8.21
C ASP A 308 12.06 4.89 -7.88
N HIS A 309 11.53 4.79 -6.67
CA HIS A 309 10.71 3.66 -6.24
C HIS A 309 9.24 4.05 -6.22
N TYR A 310 8.40 3.20 -6.79
CA TYR A 310 6.95 3.34 -6.85
C TYR A 310 6.28 2.12 -6.22
N TYR A 311 5.10 2.31 -5.72
CA TYR A 311 4.26 1.21 -5.26
C TYR A 311 2.95 1.17 -6.04
N PHE A 312 2.65 0.02 -6.63
CA PHE A 312 1.41 -0.22 -7.36
C PHE A 312 0.51 -1.12 -6.50
N LYS A 313 -0.73 -0.68 -6.28
CA LYS A 313 -1.74 -1.44 -5.55
C LYS A 313 -2.03 -2.79 -6.24
N ASP A 314 -2.73 -3.69 -5.57
CA ASP A 314 -3.18 -4.95 -6.19
C ASP A 314 -4.06 -4.73 -7.43
N SER A 315 -4.74 -3.58 -7.50
CA SER A 315 -5.48 -3.15 -8.69
C SER A 315 -4.58 -2.69 -9.85
N GLY A 316 -3.28 -2.62 -9.65
CA GLY A 316 -2.30 -2.04 -10.58
C GLY A 316 -2.19 -0.52 -10.53
N ALA A 317 -3.10 0.19 -9.86
CA ALA A 317 -3.04 1.63 -9.78
C ALA A 317 -1.87 2.11 -8.91
N MET A 318 -1.12 3.12 -9.37
CA MET A 318 -0.03 3.75 -8.63
C MET A 318 -0.54 4.32 -7.30
N ALA A 319 0.24 4.13 -6.26
CA ALA A 319 -0.06 4.68 -4.94
C ALA A 319 0.54 6.07 -4.78
N THR A 320 -0.21 6.98 -4.14
CA THR A 320 0.25 8.30 -3.69
C THR A 320 -0.14 8.52 -2.23
N GLY A 321 0.52 9.45 -1.54
CA GLY A 321 0.30 9.72 -0.13
C GLY A 321 0.76 8.59 0.79
N TRP A 322 0.26 8.60 2.01
CA TRP A 322 0.59 7.61 3.02
C TRP A 322 0.03 6.22 2.70
N ARG A 323 0.87 5.18 2.85
CA ARG A 323 0.51 3.77 2.67
C ARG A 323 1.12 2.88 3.74
N ASP A 324 0.28 2.05 4.33
CA ASP A 324 0.73 0.91 5.13
C ASP A 324 0.98 -0.26 4.18
N ILE A 325 2.22 -0.71 4.14
CA ILE A 325 2.65 -1.84 3.31
C ILE A 325 3.39 -2.82 4.21
N ASP A 326 2.81 -3.98 4.41
CA ASP A 326 3.32 -5.04 5.29
C ASP A 326 3.58 -4.59 6.74
N GLY A 327 2.76 -3.66 7.26
CA GLY A 327 2.84 -3.15 8.61
C GLY A 327 3.88 -2.04 8.82
N ALA A 328 4.43 -1.48 7.75
CA ALA A 328 5.27 -0.28 7.76
C ALA A 328 4.63 0.83 6.93
N TRP A 329 4.69 2.05 7.45
CA TRP A 329 4.18 3.21 6.74
C TRP A 329 5.24 3.80 5.80
N TYR A 330 4.80 4.14 4.59
CA TYR A 330 5.58 4.81 3.55
C TYR A 330 4.82 6.02 3.03
N TYR A 331 5.53 7.00 2.54
CA TYR A 331 4.94 8.14 1.87
C TYR A 331 5.41 8.22 0.42
N MET A 332 4.46 8.29 -0.50
CA MET A 332 4.69 8.57 -1.91
C MET A 332 4.17 9.97 -2.23
N ASP A 333 4.95 10.77 -2.95
CA ASP A 333 4.52 12.08 -3.39
C ASP A 333 3.38 12.02 -4.43
N ASP A 334 2.97 13.16 -4.95
CA ASP A 334 1.89 13.26 -5.94
C ASP A 334 2.27 12.62 -7.29
N GLU A 335 3.59 12.43 -7.57
CA GLU A 335 4.10 11.71 -8.72
C GLU A 335 4.28 10.21 -8.44
N GLY A 336 3.89 9.74 -7.25
CA GLY A 336 3.99 8.34 -6.83
C GLY A 336 5.37 7.90 -6.35
N LYS A 337 6.34 8.81 -6.24
CA LYS A 337 7.70 8.49 -5.83
C LYS A 337 7.79 8.32 -4.32
N ARG A 338 8.37 7.21 -3.87
CA ARG A 338 8.64 6.96 -2.46
C ARG A 338 9.60 8.00 -1.90
N GLN A 339 9.20 8.65 -0.83
CA GLN A 339 10.01 9.64 -0.13
C GLN A 339 10.93 9.01 0.92
N THR A 340 12.02 9.72 1.26
CA THR A 340 13.00 9.34 2.29
C THR A 340 13.55 10.57 2.99
N GLY A 341 14.15 10.42 4.19
CA GLY A 341 14.67 11.52 4.98
C GLY A 341 13.57 12.38 5.60
N TRP A 342 13.90 13.62 5.92
CA TRP A 342 12.95 14.58 6.50
C TRP A 342 11.88 15.00 5.49
N GLN A 343 10.62 14.96 5.94
CA GLN A 343 9.45 15.33 5.15
C GLN A 343 8.51 16.20 5.99
N GLU A 344 8.08 17.33 5.46
CA GLU A 344 6.97 18.11 6.00
C GLU A 344 5.70 17.75 5.25
N ILE A 345 4.76 17.08 5.93
CA ILE A 345 3.53 16.56 5.33
C ILE A 345 2.34 17.03 6.14
N GLY A 346 1.49 17.83 5.51
CA GLY A 346 0.32 18.38 6.19
C GLY A 346 0.63 19.41 7.29
N GLY A 347 1.85 19.95 7.33
CA GLY A 347 2.33 20.89 8.35
C GLY A 347 2.97 20.22 9.57
N GLU A 348 3.19 18.92 9.52
CA GLU A 348 3.88 18.12 10.53
C GLU A 348 5.17 17.54 9.93
N ASP A 349 6.19 17.39 10.75
CA ASP A 349 7.48 16.85 10.36
C ASP A 349 7.55 15.33 10.63
N TYR A 350 8.03 14.59 9.65
CA TYR A 350 8.26 13.15 9.68
C TYR A 350 9.68 12.83 9.25
N TYR A 351 10.18 11.69 9.67
CA TYR A 351 11.42 11.14 9.14
C TYR A 351 11.18 9.75 8.56
N LEU A 352 11.60 9.56 7.30
CA LEU A 352 11.51 8.30 6.58
C LEU A 352 12.92 7.74 6.41
N GLU A 353 13.14 6.50 6.81
CA GLU A 353 14.43 5.83 6.67
C GLU A 353 14.88 5.77 5.19
N HIS A 354 16.11 5.35 4.96
CA HIS A 354 16.64 5.20 3.60
C HIS A 354 15.79 4.23 2.74
N ASP A 355 15.18 3.23 3.35
CA ASP A 355 14.26 2.30 2.68
C ASP A 355 12.82 2.85 2.56
N GLY A 356 12.59 4.08 3.03
CA GLY A 356 11.32 4.80 2.99
C GLY A 356 10.36 4.52 4.13
N LYS A 357 10.73 3.69 5.11
CA LYS A 357 9.88 3.42 6.27
C LYS A 357 9.80 4.63 7.20
N MET A 358 8.60 4.93 7.65
CA MET A 358 8.33 5.97 8.64
C MET A 358 8.90 5.58 10.00
N VAL A 359 9.68 6.47 10.59
CA VAL A 359 10.24 6.31 11.93
C VAL A 359 9.19 6.60 12.99
N THR A 360 9.25 5.86 14.10
CA THR A 360 8.48 6.10 15.33
C THR A 360 9.35 5.83 16.56
N GLY A 361 9.08 6.52 17.67
CA GLY A 361 9.90 6.40 18.88
C GLY A 361 11.17 7.24 18.81
N TRP A 362 12.18 6.85 19.60
CA TRP A 362 13.46 7.53 19.64
C TRP A 362 14.33 7.21 18.43
N GLU A 363 14.87 8.24 17.81
CA GLU A 363 15.81 8.10 16.68
C GLU A 363 17.01 9.05 16.83
N LEU A 364 18.20 8.58 16.48
CA LEU A 364 19.44 9.35 16.47
C LEU A 364 19.78 9.80 15.05
N LEU A 365 19.58 11.07 14.76
CA LEU A 365 19.82 11.66 13.45
C LEU A 365 20.90 12.72 13.54
N ASP A 366 21.96 12.57 12.78
CA ASP A 366 23.11 13.51 12.70
C ASP A 366 23.75 13.86 14.06
N GLY A 367 23.60 12.99 15.06
CA GLY A 367 24.18 13.15 16.39
C GLY A 367 23.23 13.73 17.44
N ASP A 368 22.02 14.11 17.08
CA ASP A 368 20.95 14.58 17.96
C ASP A 368 19.84 13.52 18.08
N TYR A 369 19.24 13.39 19.26
CA TYR A 369 18.10 12.53 19.47
C TYR A 369 16.79 13.27 19.18
N TYR A 370 15.89 12.59 18.47
CA TYR A 370 14.53 13.01 18.19
C TYR A 370 13.55 11.96 18.69
N TYR A 371 12.33 12.37 18.95
CA TYR A 371 11.27 11.45 19.27
C TYR A 371 10.10 11.65 18.32
N PHE A 372 9.68 10.57 17.69
CA PHE A 372 8.50 10.53 16.82
C PHE A 372 7.38 9.79 17.54
N ASP A 373 6.21 10.37 17.58
CA ASP A 373 5.06 9.73 18.20
C ASP A 373 4.61 8.46 17.45
N PRO A 374 3.63 7.68 17.94
CA PRO A 374 3.16 6.49 17.22
C PRO A 374 2.54 6.76 15.84
N SER A 375 2.20 8.00 15.52
CA SER A 375 1.74 8.41 14.18
C SER A 375 2.89 8.84 13.27
N GLY A 376 4.12 8.85 13.77
CA GLY A 376 5.32 9.25 13.06
C GLY A 376 5.61 10.75 13.09
N VAL A 377 4.78 11.55 13.78
CA VAL A 377 4.98 13.00 13.89
C VAL A 377 6.14 13.30 14.85
N MET A 378 7.06 14.17 14.43
CA MET A 378 8.15 14.65 15.29
C MET A 378 7.58 15.40 16.49
N ALA A 379 7.96 14.97 17.68
CA ALA A 379 7.54 15.60 18.91
C ALA A 379 8.38 16.86 19.23
N ALA A 380 7.75 17.86 19.84
CA ALA A 380 8.39 19.04 20.38
C ALA A 380 7.81 19.40 21.76
N GLY A 381 8.56 20.19 22.55
CA GLY A 381 8.16 20.56 23.91
C GLY A 381 8.28 19.40 24.90
N TRP A 382 7.53 19.49 26.00
CA TRP A 382 7.53 18.47 27.04
C TRP A 382 6.86 17.16 26.58
N GLN A 383 7.61 16.06 26.68
CA GLN A 383 7.13 14.71 26.35
C GLN A 383 7.31 13.76 27.53
N LYS A 384 6.26 13.01 27.86
CA LYS A 384 6.32 11.97 28.88
C LYS A 384 6.38 10.60 28.22
N ILE A 385 7.58 10.01 28.17
CA ILE A 385 7.85 8.76 27.48
C ILE A 385 8.24 7.71 28.50
N SER A 386 7.49 6.63 28.59
CA SER A 386 7.71 5.55 29.57
C SER A 386 7.84 6.05 31.02
N ASP A 387 6.94 6.98 31.41
CA ASP A 387 6.89 7.65 32.71
C ASP A 387 8.06 8.60 33.05
N VAL A 388 8.95 8.87 32.12
CA VAL A 388 10.03 9.86 32.24
C VAL A 388 9.70 11.06 31.39
N TRP A 389 9.93 12.27 31.93
CA TRP A 389 9.79 13.52 31.22
C TRP A 389 11.06 13.89 30.47
N TYR A 390 10.90 14.32 29.22
CA TYR A 390 11.92 14.86 28.33
C TYR A 390 11.44 16.18 27.78
N TYR A 391 12.36 17.03 27.38
CA TYR A 391 12.05 18.25 26.64
C TYR A 391 12.74 18.20 25.29
N LEU A 392 11.95 18.41 24.25
CA LEU A 392 12.42 18.48 22.86
C LEU A 392 12.28 19.94 22.42
N GLY A 393 13.34 20.51 21.87
CA GLY A 393 13.32 21.86 21.34
C GLY A 393 12.24 22.04 20.26
N SER A 394 12.00 23.27 19.85
CA SER A 394 11.09 23.55 18.73
C SER A 394 11.58 22.98 17.40
N ASP A 395 12.83 22.58 17.31
CA ASP A 395 13.47 21.88 16.18
C ASP A 395 13.45 20.35 16.35
N GLY A 396 12.72 19.83 17.37
CA GLY A 396 12.56 18.42 17.68
C GLY A 396 13.75 17.78 18.40
N LYS A 397 14.84 18.48 18.62
CA LYS A 397 16.04 17.92 19.27
C LYS A 397 15.83 17.76 20.75
N MET A 398 16.30 16.65 21.32
CA MET A 398 16.27 16.39 22.75
C MET A 398 17.26 17.30 23.49
N ASP A 399 16.75 18.11 24.40
CA ASP A 399 17.57 18.96 25.25
C ASP A 399 18.20 18.19 26.42
N THR A 400 19.36 18.68 26.87
CA THR A 400 20.10 18.17 28.03
C THR A 400 20.70 19.29 28.85
N GLY A 401 21.07 19.04 30.09
CA GLY A 401 21.65 20.02 30.99
C GLY A 401 20.63 21.03 31.51
N TRP A 402 21.09 22.23 31.84
CA TRP A 402 20.25 23.31 32.34
C TRP A 402 19.38 23.91 31.25
N GLN A 403 18.08 23.98 31.48
CA GLN A 403 17.11 24.60 30.59
C GLN A 403 16.28 25.66 31.34
N GLU A 404 15.95 26.75 30.64
CA GLU A 404 14.98 27.73 31.09
C GLU A 404 13.77 27.70 30.16
N ILE A 405 12.66 27.18 30.69
CA ILE A 405 11.44 26.93 29.94
C ILE A 405 10.30 27.67 30.62
N GLU A 406 9.64 28.57 29.90
CA GLU A 406 8.53 29.40 30.43
C GLU A 406 8.88 30.18 31.69
N GLY A 407 10.18 30.51 31.88
CA GLY A 407 10.69 31.30 33.01
C GLY A 407 11.05 30.48 34.25
N GLU A 408 10.86 29.17 34.21
CA GLU A 408 11.27 28.21 35.26
C GLU A 408 12.54 27.47 34.80
N ARG A 409 13.37 27.07 35.77
CA ARG A 409 14.63 26.36 35.48
C ARG A 409 14.48 24.88 35.77
N TYR A 410 14.96 24.10 34.82
CA TYR A 410 14.96 22.64 34.83
C TYR A 410 16.38 22.12 34.62
N TYR A 411 16.61 20.89 35.01
CA TYR A 411 17.83 20.16 34.65
C TYR A 411 17.45 18.82 34.04
N LEU A 412 18.00 18.59 32.84
CA LEU A 412 17.83 17.35 32.10
C LEU A 412 19.18 16.59 32.12
N GLU A 413 19.16 15.34 32.51
CA GLU A 413 20.39 14.52 32.50
C GLU A 413 20.97 14.38 31.08
N GLY A 414 22.18 13.82 30.97
CA GLY A 414 22.75 13.50 29.65
C GLY A 414 21.94 12.51 28.84
N SER A 415 21.02 11.80 29.48
CA SER A 415 20.02 10.93 28.85
C SER A 415 18.77 11.69 28.35
N GLY A 416 18.67 13.00 28.60
CA GLY A 416 17.49 13.82 28.36
C GLY A 416 16.44 13.76 29.47
N ALA A 417 16.58 12.86 30.43
CA ALA A 417 15.61 12.66 31.50
C ALA A 417 15.54 13.86 32.45
N MET A 418 14.34 14.41 32.70
CA MET A 418 14.11 15.49 33.64
C MET A 418 14.32 15.01 35.08
N VAL A 419 15.11 15.74 35.86
CA VAL A 419 15.34 15.41 37.26
C VAL A 419 14.27 16.00 38.16
N THR A 420 14.05 15.32 39.32
CA THR A 420 13.20 15.78 40.42
C THR A 420 13.90 15.51 41.75
N GLY A 421 13.41 16.15 42.84
CA GLY A 421 13.95 15.96 44.18
C GLY A 421 15.36 16.58 44.33
N TRP A 422 16.14 16.01 45.25
CA TRP A 422 17.49 16.46 45.53
C TRP A 422 18.49 16.02 44.46
N GLN A 423 19.24 16.98 43.89
CA GLN A 423 20.29 16.72 42.91
C GLN A 423 21.60 17.41 43.32
N THR A 424 22.72 16.81 42.97
CA THR A 424 24.03 17.43 43.09
C THR A 424 24.61 17.61 41.70
N ILE A 425 24.71 18.87 41.28
CA ILE A 425 25.14 19.24 39.94
C ILE A 425 26.35 20.17 40.11
N ASP A 426 27.47 19.86 39.50
CA ASP A 426 28.74 20.60 39.57
C ASP A 426 29.17 20.96 41.02
N GLY A 427 28.93 20.03 41.94
CA GLY A 427 29.30 20.15 43.37
C GLY A 427 28.35 20.98 44.23
N ASN A 428 27.31 21.58 43.64
CA ASN A 428 26.23 22.27 44.37
C ASN A 428 25.00 21.40 44.51
N ARG A 429 24.30 21.52 45.61
CA ARG A 429 23.09 20.78 45.87
C ARG A 429 21.85 21.64 45.59
N TYR A 430 20.93 21.07 44.77
CA TYR A 430 19.68 21.68 44.33
C TYR A 430 18.50 20.85 44.74
N PHE A 431 17.33 21.48 44.81
CA PHE A 431 16.06 20.79 44.96
C PHE A 431 15.12 21.16 43.80
N PHE A 432 14.58 20.13 43.16
CA PHE A 432 13.58 20.23 42.12
C PHE A 432 12.26 19.68 42.64
N ASN A 433 11.14 20.36 42.40
CA ASN A 433 9.83 19.83 42.77
C ASN A 433 9.43 18.65 41.87
N LEU A 434 8.23 18.10 42.06
CA LEU A 434 7.72 16.97 41.28
C LEU A 434 7.46 17.34 39.82
N SER A 435 7.26 18.62 39.49
CA SER A 435 7.17 19.13 38.11
C SER A 435 8.53 19.37 37.47
N GLY A 436 9.65 19.11 38.19
CA GLY A 436 11.02 19.33 37.68
C GLY A 436 11.53 20.75 37.80
N GLU A 437 10.76 21.70 38.39
CA GLU A 437 11.20 23.10 38.55
C GLU A 437 12.22 23.22 39.68
N MET A 438 13.32 23.89 39.42
CA MET A 438 14.32 24.21 40.42
C MET A 438 13.76 25.18 41.45
N LYS A 439 13.90 24.86 42.73
CA LYS A 439 13.37 25.71 43.82
C LYS A 439 14.45 26.65 44.37
N THR A 440 13.98 27.84 44.74
CA THR A 440 14.76 28.90 45.40
C THR A 440 14.05 29.34 46.65
N GLY A 441 14.74 30.05 47.56
CA GLY A 441 14.21 30.51 48.83
C GLY A 441 13.98 29.36 49.82
N TRP A 442 13.09 29.58 50.78
CA TRP A 442 12.77 28.62 51.82
C TRP A 442 11.93 27.47 51.30
N GLN A 443 12.38 26.25 51.57
CA GLN A 443 11.68 25.00 51.18
C GLN A 443 11.49 24.11 52.38
N ASN A 444 10.25 23.65 52.63
CA ASN A 444 9.99 22.61 53.62
C ASN A 444 9.96 21.25 52.91
N ILE A 445 10.94 20.42 53.16
CA ILE A 445 11.10 19.12 52.52
C ILE A 445 11.15 18.06 53.62
N ASP A 446 10.21 17.12 53.57
CA ASP A 446 10.03 16.05 54.57
C ASP A 446 10.03 16.57 56.01
N GLY A 447 9.44 17.74 56.26
CA GLY A 447 9.27 18.36 57.60
C GLY A 447 10.50 19.13 58.09
N ALA A 448 11.57 19.22 57.31
CA ALA A 448 12.74 20.07 57.60
C ALA A 448 12.80 21.28 56.66
N TRP A 449 13.19 22.45 57.19
CA TRP A 449 13.38 23.64 56.38
C TRP A 449 14.79 23.73 55.85
N TYR A 450 14.89 24.13 54.57
CA TYR A 450 16.12 24.38 53.83
C TYR A 450 16.02 25.74 53.16
N TYR A 451 17.14 26.36 52.92
CA TYR A 451 17.19 27.59 52.13
C TYR A 451 18.03 27.41 50.88
N MET A 452 17.43 27.72 49.74
CA MET A 452 18.10 27.76 48.45
C MET A 452 18.34 29.22 48.07
N ASN A 453 19.56 29.57 47.73
CA ASN A 453 19.84 30.93 47.25
C ASN A 453 19.18 31.20 45.87
N GLN A 454 19.34 32.42 45.34
CA GLN A 454 18.78 32.81 44.04
C GLN A 454 19.28 31.96 42.87
N ASN A 455 20.43 31.26 42.98
CA ASN A 455 20.94 30.33 41.99
C ASN A 455 20.44 28.91 42.23
N GLY A 456 19.63 28.67 43.21
CA GLY A 456 19.10 27.32 43.59
C GLY A 456 20.05 26.52 44.48
N HIS A 457 21.21 27.08 44.88
CA HIS A 457 22.17 26.32 45.71
C HIS A 457 21.67 26.22 47.15
N MET A 458 21.62 25.04 47.69
CA MET A 458 21.32 24.79 49.09
C MET A 458 22.37 25.45 49.98
N GLN A 459 21.93 26.24 50.96
CA GLN A 459 22.83 26.91 51.88
C GLN A 459 23.12 26.06 53.12
N THR A 460 24.31 26.25 53.71
CA THR A 460 24.76 25.60 54.94
C THR A 460 25.48 26.62 55.80
N GLY A 461 25.50 26.44 57.11
CA GLY A 461 26.10 27.40 58.03
C GLY A 461 25.20 28.60 58.33
N TRP A 462 25.81 29.72 58.70
CA TRP A 462 25.13 30.97 58.98
C TRP A 462 24.73 31.71 57.71
N GLU A 463 23.45 32.10 57.62
CA GLU A 463 22.90 32.85 56.47
C GLU A 463 22.03 34.01 56.95
N GLU A 464 22.28 35.23 56.43
CA GLU A 464 21.42 36.39 56.68
C GLU A 464 20.37 36.50 55.57
N ILE A 465 19.11 36.25 55.94
CA ILE A 465 17.97 36.20 55.01
C ILE A 465 16.96 37.27 55.43
N GLY A 466 16.82 38.30 54.59
CA GLY A 466 15.88 39.40 54.89
C GLY A 466 16.21 40.17 56.15
N GLY A 467 17.49 40.26 56.56
CA GLY A 467 17.97 40.95 57.73
C GLY A 467 17.87 40.14 59.02
N THR A 468 17.56 38.85 58.93
CA THR A 468 17.51 37.90 60.06
C THR A 468 18.51 36.77 59.81
N TRP A 469 19.28 36.43 60.85
CA TRP A 469 20.25 35.34 60.80
C TRP A 469 19.58 34.00 61.11
N TYR A 470 19.94 32.98 60.27
CA TYR A 470 19.52 31.57 60.44
C TYR A 470 20.79 30.69 60.39
N TYR A 471 20.69 29.53 60.98
CA TYR A 471 21.76 28.53 60.89
C TYR A 471 21.26 27.23 60.29
N MET A 472 21.91 26.78 59.23
CA MET A 472 21.70 25.50 58.60
C MET A 472 22.83 24.55 58.93
N ASP A 473 22.49 23.29 59.28
CA ASP A 473 23.52 22.27 59.54
C ASP A 473 24.28 21.88 58.26
N GLU A 474 25.22 20.95 58.38
CA GLU A 474 26.03 20.50 57.25
C GLU A 474 25.19 19.81 56.14
N ASN A 475 23.97 19.35 56.48
CA ASN A 475 23.01 18.77 55.54
C ASN A 475 22.03 19.83 54.96
N GLY A 476 22.20 21.12 55.36
CA GLY A 476 21.36 22.25 54.95
C GLY A 476 20.06 22.38 55.73
N ARG A 477 19.85 21.62 56.80
CA ARG A 477 18.61 21.71 57.63
C ARG A 477 18.68 22.91 58.53
N MET A 478 17.71 23.79 58.48
CA MET A 478 17.53 24.91 59.43
C MET A 478 17.44 24.39 60.84
N GLN A 479 18.25 24.94 61.72
CA GLN A 479 18.29 24.60 63.14
C GLN A 479 17.37 25.49 63.94
N THR A 480 16.88 24.99 65.10
CA THR A 480 16.06 25.72 66.06
C THR A 480 16.53 25.36 67.48
N GLY A 481 16.19 26.18 68.46
CA GLY A 481 16.56 25.98 69.86
C GLY A 481 18.05 26.31 70.09
N TRP A 482 18.60 25.76 71.17
CA TRP A 482 20.00 25.98 71.53
C TRP A 482 20.95 25.24 70.60
N GLN A 483 21.93 25.98 70.07
CA GLN A 483 22.97 25.43 69.18
C GLN A 483 24.36 25.87 69.67
N GLU A 484 25.27 24.92 69.81
CA GLU A 484 26.69 25.18 70.07
C GLU A 484 27.47 25.18 68.74
N ILE A 485 27.89 26.33 68.27
CA ILE A 485 28.52 26.51 66.96
C ILE A 485 29.92 27.10 67.16
N GLY A 486 30.94 26.36 66.83
CA GLY A 486 32.34 26.79 67.03
C GLY A 486 32.71 27.03 68.51
N GLY A 487 32.06 26.37 69.45
CA GLY A 487 32.28 26.52 70.89
C GLY A 487 31.57 27.73 71.50
N VAL A 488 30.61 28.35 70.77
CA VAL A 488 29.74 29.46 71.22
C VAL A 488 28.32 29.01 71.16
N TRP A 489 27.54 29.29 72.20
CA TRP A 489 26.13 28.99 72.26
C TRP A 489 25.28 30.12 71.65
N TYR A 490 24.34 29.73 70.82
CA TYR A 490 23.30 30.56 70.17
C TYR A 490 21.92 29.98 70.46
N TYR A 491 20.92 30.83 70.40
CA TYR A 491 19.53 30.38 70.46
C TYR A 491 18.81 30.81 69.19
N LEU A 492 18.23 29.84 68.55
CA LEU A 492 17.40 30.02 67.35
C LEU A 492 15.94 29.78 67.79
N ASP A 493 15.08 30.70 67.53
CA ASP A 493 13.67 30.59 67.93
C ASP A 493 12.91 29.48 67.16
N GLY A 494 11.63 29.29 67.43
CA GLY A 494 10.82 28.27 66.71
C GLY A 494 10.70 28.52 65.21
N SER A 495 10.99 29.71 64.71
CA SER A 495 11.05 30.03 63.29
C SER A 495 12.46 29.86 62.69
N GLY A 496 13.47 29.51 63.50
CA GLY A 496 14.89 29.41 63.13
C GLY A 496 15.62 30.75 63.22
N ALA A 497 14.95 31.83 63.56
CA ALA A 497 15.56 33.16 63.65
C ALA A 497 16.52 33.23 64.85
N MET A 498 17.75 33.71 64.62
CA MET A 498 18.73 33.92 65.68
C MET A 498 18.24 35.01 66.65
N ALA A 499 18.10 34.64 67.90
CA ALA A 499 17.73 35.56 68.95
C ALA A 499 18.91 36.44 69.39
N THR A 500 18.63 37.68 69.73
CA THR A 500 19.58 38.64 70.32
C THR A 500 18.95 39.36 71.51
N GLY A 501 19.72 39.97 72.38
CA GLY A 501 19.26 40.67 73.54
C GLY A 501 18.82 39.71 74.66
N TRP A 502 17.98 40.24 75.53
CA TRP A 502 17.43 39.50 76.67
C TRP A 502 16.31 38.54 76.22
N GLN A 503 16.43 37.26 76.56
CA GLN A 503 15.46 36.22 76.20
C GLN A 503 15.10 35.39 77.39
N GLU A 504 13.82 35.08 77.55
CA GLU A 504 13.30 34.12 78.55
C GLU A 504 13.05 32.76 77.85
N ILE A 505 13.92 31.79 78.12
CA ILE A 505 13.90 30.48 77.46
C ILE A 505 13.79 29.38 78.50
N GLY A 506 12.71 28.57 78.44
CA GLY A 506 12.48 27.48 79.34
C GLY A 506 12.34 27.94 80.81
N GLY A 507 11.88 29.18 81.04
CA GLY A 507 11.70 29.74 82.38
C GLY A 507 13.01 30.32 83.04
N ALA A 508 14.10 30.38 82.27
CA ALA A 508 15.35 31.04 82.66
C ALA A 508 15.64 32.22 81.76
N LEU A 509 16.24 33.26 82.30
CA LEU A 509 16.60 34.47 81.57
C LEU A 509 18.03 34.34 81.05
N TYR A 510 18.23 34.67 79.75
CA TYR A 510 19.51 34.65 79.04
C TYR A 510 19.75 35.99 78.37
N TYR A 511 20.99 36.30 78.13
CA TYR A 511 21.40 37.41 77.23
C TYR A 511 22.24 36.93 76.06
N LEU A 512 21.78 37.25 74.88
CA LEU A 512 22.46 37.00 73.63
C LEU A 512 22.94 38.33 73.09
N ASP A 513 24.23 38.47 72.81
CA ASP A 513 24.76 39.74 72.33
C ASP A 513 24.30 40.06 70.90
N GLU A 514 24.77 41.17 70.30
CA GLU A 514 24.40 41.59 68.95
C GLU A 514 24.80 40.58 67.88
N SER A 515 25.81 39.72 68.15
CA SER A 515 26.22 38.61 67.28
C SER A 515 25.40 37.33 67.54
N GLY A 516 24.44 37.33 68.50
CA GLY A 516 23.69 36.17 68.92
C GLY A 516 24.42 35.28 69.94
N ALA A 517 25.66 35.59 70.27
CA ALA A 517 26.45 34.78 71.21
C ALA A 517 25.92 34.88 72.65
N MET A 518 25.71 33.74 73.28
CA MET A 518 25.21 33.65 74.64
C MET A 518 26.26 34.22 75.63
N ALA A 519 25.87 35.16 76.44
CA ALA A 519 26.70 35.65 77.52
C ALA A 519 26.86 34.61 78.61
N ALA A 520 28.10 34.33 79.03
CA ALA A 520 28.40 33.46 80.13
C ALA A 520 29.50 34.08 81.03
N ASP A 521 29.56 33.69 82.25
CA ASP A 521 30.52 34.07 83.29
C ASP A 521 30.78 35.56 83.37
N ARG A 522 29.72 36.42 83.25
CA ARG A 522 29.83 37.89 83.27
C ARG A 522 28.60 38.56 83.91
N GLU A 523 28.85 39.81 84.42
CA GLU A 523 27.76 40.68 84.86
C GLU A 523 27.11 41.40 83.68
N LEU A 524 25.81 41.61 83.76
CA LEU A 524 24.95 42.27 82.78
C LEU A 524 23.95 43.17 83.48
N GLU A 525 23.47 44.20 82.80
CA GLU A 525 22.41 45.10 83.33
C GLU A 525 21.12 44.89 82.51
N TYR A 526 19.98 44.67 83.21
CA TYR A 526 18.68 44.55 82.58
C TYR A 526 17.64 45.37 83.42
N ASN A 527 16.97 46.31 82.75
CA ASN A 527 16.01 47.20 83.32
C ASN A 527 16.51 47.97 84.60
N GLY A 528 17.80 48.37 84.65
CA GLY A 528 18.46 49.04 85.74
C GLY A 528 18.85 48.13 86.90
N GLU A 529 18.74 46.83 86.76
CA GLU A 529 19.12 45.81 87.74
C GLU A 529 20.31 44.97 87.20
N ARG A 530 21.18 44.55 88.12
CA ARG A 530 22.33 43.72 87.77
C ARG A 530 22.02 42.23 87.79
N TYR A 531 22.46 41.53 86.77
CA TYR A 531 22.37 40.07 86.60
C TYR A 531 23.76 39.47 86.40
N TYR A 532 23.93 38.28 86.88
CA TYR A 532 25.14 37.48 86.55
C TYR A 532 24.68 36.31 85.70
N ALA A 533 25.29 36.24 84.50
CA ALA A 533 25.17 35.08 83.60
C ALA A 533 26.13 34.00 84.11
N GLY A 534 25.65 32.86 84.53
CA GLY A 534 26.50 31.72 84.91
C GLY A 534 27.19 31.07 83.77
N ALA A 535 28.04 30.05 83.97
CA ALA A 535 28.72 29.31 82.93
C ALA A 535 27.78 28.63 81.91
N ASN A 536 26.54 28.37 82.29
CA ASN A 536 25.45 27.84 81.45
C ASN A 536 24.64 28.95 80.81
N GLY A 537 25.02 30.21 80.95
CA GLY A 537 24.36 31.38 80.37
C GLY A 537 23.09 31.83 81.11
N ALA A 538 22.55 31.04 82.07
CA ALA A 538 21.38 31.44 82.80
C ALA A 538 21.68 32.65 83.72
N CYS A 539 20.90 33.72 83.61
CA CYS A 539 21.09 34.97 84.30
C CYS A 539 20.30 34.98 85.63
N THR A 540 21.01 35.15 86.74
CA THR A 540 20.44 35.30 88.06
C THR A 540 20.64 36.75 88.50
N LYS A 541 19.61 37.34 89.19
CA LYS A 541 19.70 38.70 89.65
C LYS A 541 20.74 38.81 90.81
N VAL A 542 21.67 39.74 90.67
CA VAL A 542 22.65 40.02 91.74
C VAL A 542 21.94 40.86 92.82
N MET A 543 21.70 40.26 94.01
CA MET A 543 21.20 41.00 95.14
C MET A 543 22.29 41.83 95.76
N GLU A 544 22.06 43.14 96.00
CA GLU A 544 22.97 43.93 96.83
C GLU A 544 22.91 43.35 98.26
N GLU A 545 24.04 43.01 98.86
CA GLU A 545 24.15 42.62 100.24
C GLU A 545 23.66 43.75 101.13
N GLY A 546 22.46 43.59 101.72
CA GLY A 546 21.87 44.52 102.68
C GLY A 546 20.48 44.12 103.16
N GLN A 547 20.38 42.96 103.85
CA GLN A 547 19.63 42.69 105.13
C GLN A 547 19.52 41.18 105.35
N GLU A 548 20.03 40.78 106.50
CA GLU A 548 19.98 39.43 107.06
C GLU A 548 18.59 38.81 107.16
N GLY A 549 18.51 37.58 106.81
CA GLY A 549 17.37 36.73 107.10
C GLY A 549 17.62 35.26 106.76
N GLN A 550 18.12 34.48 107.73
CA GLN A 550 18.33 33.04 107.72
C GLN A 550 17.12 32.23 107.26
N GLN A 551 17.37 31.26 106.42
CA GLN A 551 16.92 29.85 106.50
C GLN A 551 17.18 29.24 105.07
N GLY A 552 17.97 28.29 104.85
CA GLY A 552 18.13 26.96 105.44
C GLY A 552 17.82 25.91 104.34
N MET A 553 18.79 25.09 104.12
CA MET A 553 18.71 23.74 103.57
C MET A 553 18.56 23.48 102.05
N GLU A 554 19.62 22.93 101.52
CA GLU A 554 19.76 21.59 100.95
C GLU A 554 18.79 21.17 99.84
N GLY A 555 19.31 20.75 98.70
CA GLY A 555 18.64 19.81 97.82
C GLY A 555 19.25 19.73 96.42
N GLN A 556 20.03 18.69 96.23
CA GLN A 556 20.50 18.08 94.97
C GLN A 556 19.47 18.08 93.87
N GLY A 557 19.97 18.15 92.67
CA GLY A 557 19.19 17.70 91.52
C GLY A 557 19.85 18.09 90.17
N GLN A 558 20.76 17.28 89.77
CA GLN A 558 21.22 17.24 88.35
C GLN A 558 20.05 16.62 87.57
N GLU A 559 19.32 17.39 86.77
CA GLU A 559 18.40 16.83 85.80
C GLU A 559 18.77 17.27 84.37
N SER A 560 18.91 16.29 83.55
CA SER A 560 19.12 16.34 82.12
C SER A 560 17.96 17.05 81.42
N LEU A 561 18.26 18.00 80.58
CA LEU A 561 17.30 18.61 79.64
C LEU A 561 16.84 17.60 78.61
N GLU A 562 15.66 17.04 78.81
CA GLU A 562 14.92 16.39 77.74
C GLU A 562 14.26 17.45 76.83
N ALA A 563 14.38 17.20 75.52
CA ALA A 563 13.84 18.07 74.46
C ALA A 563 12.33 18.23 74.62
N ALA A 564 11.87 19.44 74.79
CA ALA A 564 10.46 19.78 74.69
C ALA A 564 10.02 19.81 73.24
N ASP A 565 9.07 18.96 72.91
CA ASP A 565 8.32 18.96 71.67
C ASP A 565 7.64 20.34 71.46
N ASN A 566 8.06 21.08 70.46
CA ASN A 566 7.55 22.44 70.19
C ASN A 566 6.78 22.45 68.86
N THR A 567 5.48 22.36 68.94
CA THR A 567 4.58 22.73 67.84
C THR A 567 4.54 24.26 67.70
N GLY A 568 5.54 24.83 67.04
CA GLY A 568 5.67 26.28 66.82
C GLY A 568 5.38 26.67 65.38
N THR A 569 4.64 27.71 65.23
CA THR A 569 4.15 28.35 63.98
C THR A 569 5.18 28.49 62.89
N VAL A 570 4.81 27.97 61.68
CA VAL A 570 5.52 28.01 60.41
C VAL A 570 5.75 29.46 59.91
N PRO A 571 6.93 29.83 59.34
CA PRO A 571 7.11 31.10 58.65
C PRO A 571 6.15 31.22 57.45
N PRO A 572 5.74 32.45 57.05
CA PRO A 572 4.77 32.61 55.97
C PRO A 572 5.35 32.12 54.63
N ALA A 573 4.79 31.03 54.09
CA ALA A 573 5.09 30.54 52.76
C ALA A 573 4.55 31.52 51.72
N ALA A 574 5.36 31.83 50.71
CA ALA A 574 4.88 32.49 49.50
C ALA A 574 3.90 31.53 48.79
N GLN A 575 2.63 31.95 48.71
CA GLN A 575 1.60 31.22 47.95
C GLN A 575 1.91 31.36 46.45
N THR A 576 2.37 30.28 45.82
CA THR A 576 2.27 30.11 44.37
C THR A 576 1.22 29.03 44.09
N GLY A 577 0.18 29.43 43.35
CA GLY A 577 -0.95 28.56 43.05
C GLY A 577 -0.54 27.38 42.16
N GLU A 578 -0.89 26.20 42.63
CA GLU A 578 -0.90 25.00 41.79
C GLU A 578 -2.00 25.13 40.73
N GLN A 579 -1.62 25.16 39.44
CA GLN A 579 -2.50 24.75 38.35
C GLN A 579 -1.98 23.42 37.82
N ASP A 580 -2.76 22.39 37.99
CA ASP A 580 -2.59 21.03 37.43
C ASP A 580 -2.68 21.10 35.88
N PRO A 581 -1.66 20.73 35.09
CA PRO A 581 -1.73 20.69 33.63
C PRO A 581 -2.20 19.33 33.11
N SER A 582 -3.26 18.74 33.66
CA SER A 582 -3.85 17.55 33.07
C SER A 582 -5.21 17.86 32.45
N GLN A 583 -5.25 18.65 31.35
CA GLN A 583 -6.33 18.61 30.37
C GLN A 583 -5.95 19.45 29.12
N SER A 584 -5.34 18.84 28.15
CA SER A 584 -5.55 19.25 26.74
C SER A 584 -5.09 18.15 25.77
N GLY A 585 -6.01 17.71 24.94
CA GLY A 585 -5.72 17.25 23.61
C GLY A 585 -5.71 15.72 23.39
N GLN A 586 -6.87 15.10 23.32
CA GLN A 586 -7.06 13.96 22.44
C GLN A 586 -6.94 14.47 20.99
N ALA A 587 -5.83 14.22 20.34
CA ALA A 587 -5.74 14.30 18.88
C ALA A 587 -6.26 12.98 18.31
N ALA A 588 -7.34 13.08 17.53
CA ALA A 588 -7.88 11.98 16.75
C ALA A 588 -6.85 11.56 15.69
N GLY A 589 -6.53 10.27 15.64
CA GLY A 589 -5.75 9.68 14.55
C GLY A 589 -6.42 9.88 13.19
N PRO A 590 -5.67 9.88 12.07
CA PRO A 590 -6.25 10.02 10.75
C PRO A 590 -7.20 8.86 10.47
N GLY A 591 -8.49 9.20 10.30
CA GLY A 591 -9.53 8.25 9.97
C GLY A 591 -9.23 7.57 8.64
N ALA A 592 -9.37 6.26 8.62
CA ALA A 592 -9.46 5.47 7.41
C ALA A 592 -10.69 5.94 6.61
N GLY A 593 -10.44 6.68 5.54
CA GLY A 593 -11.41 6.95 4.48
C GLY A 593 -11.29 5.87 3.41
N LEU A 594 -12.40 5.29 3.09
CA LEU A 594 -12.69 4.23 2.10
C LEU A 594 -11.92 4.33 0.79
#